data_f9e89429fe27c10fe1927f35b1d74526
#
_entry.id   f9e89429fe27c10fe1927f35b1d74526
#
_cell.length_a   1.000
_cell.length_b   1.000
_cell.length_c   1.000
_cell.angle_alpha   90.00
_cell.angle_beta   90.00
_cell.angle_gamma   90.00
#
_symmetry.space_group_name_H-M   'P 1'
#
loop_
_entity.id
_entity.type
_entity.pdbx_description
1 polymer ?
#
loop_
_entity_poly.entity_id
_entity_poly.type
_entity_poly.pdbx_seq_one_letter_code
_entity_poly.pdbx_strand_id
1 'polypeptide(L)'
;VGQCYPNFYASKLAGKFVKVVLSGAGGDELFGGYPWRYYRGATAQNFDQYIDDYYLYWQRLIPNSEISKVFAPIWGDVKDVWTKDIFKNVFSSHANSLEKPEDYINHSLYFEAKTFLHGLFVVEDKLSMAHSLESRVPFMDNDLVNFAMQCPVNLKLNNLGKVIRLNENEFGRKSSHYFQKTNDGKQILRDMISRFIPNDITEAEKQGFSSPDASW
;
A
#
# COMPACT_ATOMS: atom_id res chain seq x y z
N VAL A 1 13.10 -0.34 1.63
CA VAL A 1 14.47 0.03 1.19
C VAL A 1 14.49 0.30 -0.30
N GLY A 2 13.82 -0.51 -1.15
CA GLY A 2 13.85 -0.37 -2.61
C GLY A 2 13.39 0.98 -3.17
N GLN A 3 12.52 1.68 -2.47
CA GLN A 3 12.04 3.01 -2.89
C GLN A 3 12.99 4.16 -2.54
N CYS A 4 13.95 3.96 -1.64
CA CYS A 4 14.85 5.03 -1.23
C CYS A 4 15.74 5.50 -2.38
N TYR A 5 16.24 4.58 -3.18
CA TYR A 5 17.13 4.89 -4.30
C TYR A 5 16.46 5.78 -5.37
N PRO A 6 15.33 5.39 -5.99
CA PRO A 6 14.68 6.25 -6.98
C PRO A 6 14.20 7.59 -6.40
N ASN A 7 13.67 7.60 -5.17
CA ASN A 7 13.27 8.85 -4.51
C ASN A 7 14.44 9.80 -4.29
N PHE A 8 15.60 9.29 -3.87
CA PHE A 8 16.79 10.12 -3.68
C PHE A 8 17.20 10.82 -4.97
N TYR A 9 17.30 10.09 -6.09
CA TYR A 9 17.73 10.67 -7.35
C TYR A 9 16.67 11.55 -7.99
N ALA A 10 15.39 11.24 -7.87
CA ALA A 10 14.30 12.10 -8.32
C ALA A 10 14.33 13.43 -7.56
N SER A 11 14.45 13.40 -6.24
CA SER A 11 14.54 14.60 -5.40
C SER A 11 15.79 15.41 -5.70
N LYS A 12 16.94 14.75 -5.88
CA LYS A 12 18.20 15.40 -6.27
C LYS A 12 18.09 16.11 -7.62
N LEU A 13 17.38 15.52 -8.58
CA LEU A 13 17.16 16.14 -9.88
C LEU A 13 16.21 17.33 -9.78
N ALA A 14 15.04 17.14 -9.16
CA ALA A 14 14.02 18.17 -9.01
C ALA A 14 14.52 19.39 -8.23
N GLY A 15 15.31 19.19 -7.17
CA GLY A 15 15.87 20.26 -6.34
C GLY A 15 16.83 21.20 -7.07
N LYS A 16 17.28 20.81 -8.28
CA LYS A 16 18.07 21.72 -9.15
C LYS A 16 17.21 22.76 -9.84
N PHE A 17 15.91 22.53 -9.99
CA PHE A 17 15.02 23.37 -10.79
C PHE A 17 13.98 24.08 -9.94
N VAL A 18 13.48 23.43 -8.88
CA VAL A 18 12.39 23.94 -8.05
C VAL A 18 12.66 23.72 -6.57
N LYS A 19 11.91 24.43 -5.71
CA LYS A 19 11.95 24.26 -4.25
C LYS A 19 10.78 23.47 -3.69
N VAL A 20 9.70 23.35 -4.47
CA VAL A 20 8.47 22.65 -4.08
C VAL A 20 8.04 21.76 -5.23
N VAL A 21 7.61 20.54 -4.92
CA VAL A 21 7.02 19.59 -5.88
C VAL A 21 5.72 19.02 -5.32
N LEU A 22 4.86 18.58 -6.22
CA LEU A 22 3.67 17.80 -5.87
C LEU A 22 3.98 16.32 -6.06
N SER A 23 3.63 15.50 -5.04
CA SER A 23 3.78 14.05 -5.07
C SER A 23 2.43 13.37 -5.24
N GLY A 24 2.43 12.23 -5.93
CA GLY A 24 1.26 11.36 -6.07
C GLY A 24 1.05 10.38 -4.91
N ALA A 25 1.86 10.46 -3.84
CA ALA A 25 1.74 9.56 -2.69
C ALA A 25 0.37 9.69 -2.01
N GLY A 26 -0.18 8.56 -1.57
CA GLY A 26 -1.52 8.46 -0.98
C GLY A 26 -2.62 8.07 -1.98
N GLY A 27 -2.44 8.31 -3.27
CA GLY A 27 -3.44 7.99 -4.29
C GLY A 27 -3.72 6.48 -4.42
N ASP A 28 -2.72 5.65 -4.25
CA ASP A 28 -2.87 4.20 -4.28
C ASP A 28 -3.61 3.68 -3.03
N GLU A 29 -3.25 4.17 -1.85
CA GLU A 29 -3.80 3.74 -0.58
C GLU A 29 -5.26 4.19 -0.38
N LEU A 30 -5.61 5.38 -0.84
CA LEU A 30 -6.98 5.90 -0.73
C LEU A 30 -7.94 5.28 -1.76
N PHE A 31 -7.47 5.03 -2.97
CA PHE A 31 -8.30 4.61 -4.11
C PHE A 31 -8.04 3.19 -4.59
N GLY A 32 -7.35 2.38 -3.81
CA GLY A 32 -7.17 0.95 -4.09
C GLY A 32 -6.21 0.66 -5.24
N GLY A 33 -5.02 1.28 -5.24
CA GLY A 33 -4.00 1.09 -6.27
C GLY A 33 -3.31 -0.27 -6.27
N TYR A 34 -3.57 -1.11 -5.27
CA TYR A 34 -2.98 -2.46 -5.14
C TYR A 34 -4.08 -3.54 -5.00
N PRO A 35 -4.91 -3.78 -6.02
CA PRO A 35 -6.07 -4.67 -5.93
C PRO A 35 -5.73 -6.04 -5.35
N TRP A 36 -4.60 -6.64 -5.75
CA TRP A 36 -4.14 -7.94 -5.29
C TRP A 36 -3.87 -8.04 -3.78
N ARG A 37 -3.63 -6.91 -3.10
CA ARG A 37 -3.46 -6.90 -1.64
C ARG A 37 -4.79 -7.02 -0.94
N TYR A 38 -5.79 -6.31 -1.44
CA TYR A 38 -7.11 -6.19 -0.81
C TYR A 38 -7.98 -7.41 -1.05
N TYR A 39 -7.86 -8.06 -2.21
CA TYR A 39 -8.65 -9.23 -2.56
C TYR A 39 -8.43 -10.42 -1.62
N ARG A 40 -7.31 -10.47 -0.89
CA ARG A 40 -7.08 -11.49 0.14
C ARG A 40 -8.10 -11.40 1.26
N GLY A 41 -8.46 -10.19 1.68
CA GLY A 41 -9.46 -9.96 2.69
C GLY A 41 -10.87 -10.33 2.25
N ALA A 42 -11.17 -10.19 0.95
CA ALA A 42 -12.52 -10.44 0.41
C ALA A 42 -13.02 -11.89 0.54
N THR A 43 -12.13 -12.85 0.81
CA THR A 43 -12.50 -14.26 1.01
C THR A 43 -12.64 -14.67 2.47
N ALA A 44 -12.36 -13.78 3.41
CA ALA A 44 -12.48 -14.07 4.83
C ALA A 44 -13.96 -14.24 5.23
N GLN A 45 -14.23 -15.23 6.05
CA GLN A 45 -15.58 -15.52 6.55
C GLN A 45 -15.91 -14.79 7.87
N ASN A 46 -14.87 -14.34 8.56
CA ASN A 46 -14.99 -13.61 9.81
C ASN A 46 -13.73 -12.76 10.04
N PHE A 47 -13.78 -11.88 11.04
CA PHE A 47 -12.70 -10.94 11.32
C PHE A 47 -11.40 -11.63 11.74
N ASP A 48 -11.44 -12.69 12.52
CA ASP A 48 -10.22 -13.38 12.94
C ASP A 48 -9.51 -14.04 11.75
N GLN A 49 -10.26 -14.66 10.85
CA GLN A 49 -9.70 -15.21 9.61
C GLN A 49 -9.10 -14.09 8.74
N TYR A 50 -9.78 -12.94 8.63
CA TYR A 50 -9.24 -11.79 7.92
C TYR A 50 -7.90 -11.33 8.51
N ILE A 51 -7.82 -11.21 9.84
CA ILE A 51 -6.59 -10.85 10.53
C ILE A 51 -5.47 -11.86 10.24
N ASP A 52 -5.77 -13.16 10.29
CA ASP A 52 -4.78 -14.21 10.03
C ASP A 52 -4.24 -14.13 8.60
N ASP A 53 -5.11 -14.07 7.62
CA ASP A 53 -4.74 -14.05 6.20
C ASP A 53 -3.99 -12.77 5.81
N TYR A 54 -4.45 -11.62 6.32
CA TYR A 54 -3.86 -10.34 5.98
C TYR A 54 -2.56 -10.07 6.73
N TYR A 55 -2.47 -10.52 7.99
CA TYR A 55 -1.23 -10.48 8.76
C TYR A 55 -0.12 -11.31 8.10
N LEU A 56 -0.41 -12.54 7.68
CA LEU A 56 0.55 -13.39 6.97
C LEU A 56 1.08 -12.72 5.70
N TYR A 57 0.23 -12.01 4.97
CA TYR A 57 0.66 -11.23 3.81
C TYR A 57 1.67 -10.14 4.19
N TRP A 58 1.46 -9.43 5.30
CA TRP A 58 2.35 -8.36 5.75
C TRP A 58 3.61 -8.86 6.46
N GLN A 59 3.63 -10.09 6.94
CA GLN A 59 4.78 -10.72 7.56
C GLN A 59 5.81 -11.19 6.49
N ARG A 60 6.53 -10.24 5.92
CA ARG A 60 7.33 -10.48 4.70
C ARG A 60 8.79 -10.84 4.93
N LEU A 61 9.39 -10.42 6.05
CA LEU A 61 10.83 -10.50 6.23
C LEU A 61 11.26 -11.72 7.04
N ILE A 62 10.59 -11.96 8.15
CA ILE A 62 10.97 -13.01 9.10
C ILE A 62 9.70 -13.76 9.48
N PRO A 63 9.57 -15.06 9.15
CA PRO A 63 8.45 -15.85 9.62
C PRO A 63 8.50 -16.01 11.13
N ASN A 64 7.34 -16.16 11.77
CA ASN A 64 7.23 -16.29 13.22
C ASN A 64 8.06 -17.45 13.78
N SER A 65 8.23 -18.54 13.03
CA SER A 65 9.07 -19.67 13.41
C SER A 65 10.56 -19.33 13.57
N GLU A 66 11.03 -18.27 12.95
CA GLU A 66 12.44 -17.87 12.96
C GLU A 66 12.72 -16.66 13.85
N ILE A 67 11.68 -15.97 14.35
CA ILE A 67 11.83 -14.75 15.14
C ILE A 67 12.75 -14.97 16.35
N SER A 68 12.55 -16.04 17.11
CA SER A 68 13.37 -16.33 18.30
C SER A 68 14.85 -16.56 17.98
N LYS A 69 15.16 -17.09 16.81
CA LYS A 69 16.54 -17.28 16.35
C LYS A 69 17.18 -15.96 15.93
N VAL A 70 16.44 -15.17 15.16
CA VAL A 70 16.93 -13.87 14.65
C VAL A 70 17.14 -12.89 15.79
N PHE A 71 16.25 -12.85 16.78
CA PHE A 71 16.34 -11.98 17.94
C PHE A 71 16.96 -12.66 19.17
N ALA A 72 17.66 -13.79 19.00
CA ALA A 72 18.27 -14.53 20.11
C ALA A 72 19.02 -13.66 21.12
N PRO A 73 19.84 -12.64 20.71
CA PRO A 73 20.58 -11.79 21.65
C PRO A 73 19.70 -10.94 22.58
N ILE A 74 18.50 -10.61 22.16
CA ILE A 74 17.53 -9.76 22.90
C ILE A 74 16.22 -10.49 23.17
N TRP A 75 16.18 -11.81 22.97
CA TRP A 75 14.94 -12.58 23.06
C TRP A 75 14.25 -12.44 24.41
N GLY A 76 15.02 -12.34 25.49
CA GLY A 76 14.49 -12.10 26.84
C GLY A 76 13.60 -10.86 26.94
N ASP A 77 13.93 -9.81 26.19
CA ASP A 77 13.24 -8.51 26.25
C ASP A 77 12.03 -8.45 25.29
N VAL A 78 12.03 -9.27 24.23
CA VAL A 78 11.02 -9.15 23.15
C VAL A 78 10.08 -10.36 23.04
N LYS A 79 10.33 -11.45 23.75
CA LYS A 79 9.56 -12.71 23.64
C LYS A 79 8.07 -12.57 23.93
N ASP A 80 7.69 -11.59 24.77
CA ASP A 80 6.31 -11.33 25.15
C ASP A 80 5.60 -10.35 24.19
N VAL A 81 6.31 -9.85 23.17
CA VAL A 81 5.74 -8.98 22.13
C VAL A 81 5.28 -9.82 20.96
N TRP A 82 3.97 -9.86 20.74
CA TRP A 82 3.38 -10.56 19.61
C TRP A 82 2.97 -9.58 18.51
N THR A 83 3.66 -9.60 17.38
CA THR A 83 3.45 -8.64 16.28
C THR A 83 2.05 -8.72 15.67
N LYS A 84 1.38 -9.88 15.75
CA LYS A 84 -0.02 -10.03 15.34
C LYS A 84 -0.97 -9.22 16.21
N ASP A 85 -0.70 -9.08 17.51
CA ASP A 85 -1.52 -8.27 18.40
C ASP A 85 -1.38 -6.79 18.08
N ILE A 86 -0.16 -6.35 17.76
CA ILE A 86 0.09 -4.98 17.27
C ILE A 86 -0.68 -4.73 15.96
N PHE A 87 -0.63 -5.71 15.04
CA PHE A 87 -1.36 -5.64 13.78
C PHE A 87 -2.89 -5.55 14.01
N LYS A 88 -3.43 -6.45 14.84
CA LYS A 88 -4.86 -6.47 15.20
C LYS A 88 -5.31 -5.18 15.87
N ASN A 89 -4.46 -4.58 16.70
CA ASN A 89 -4.77 -3.35 17.42
C ASN A 89 -4.97 -2.12 16.50
N VAL A 90 -4.45 -2.13 15.29
CA VAL A 90 -4.70 -1.08 14.29
C VAL A 90 -6.20 -0.96 14.00
N PHE A 91 -6.94 -2.06 14.11
CA PHE A 91 -8.38 -2.14 13.83
C PHE A 91 -9.27 -1.95 15.08
N SER A 92 -8.69 -1.68 16.26
CA SER A 92 -9.42 -1.64 17.53
C SER A 92 -10.65 -0.71 17.54
N SER A 93 -10.62 0.38 16.76
CA SER A 93 -11.72 1.33 16.65
C SER A 93 -12.80 0.93 15.61
N HIS A 94 -12.58 -0.13 14.82
CA HIS A 94 -13.37 -0.43 13.64
C HIS A 94 -13.84 -1.90 13.56
N ALA A 95 -13.60 -2.70 14.58
CA ALA A 95 -13.78 -4.16 14.54
C ALA A 95 -15.25 -4.65 14.55
N ASN A 96 -16.24 -3.77 14.63
CA ASN A 96 -17.56 -4.13 15.14
C ASN A 96 -18.63 -4.52 14.12
N SER A 97 -18.37 -4.55 12.81
CA SER A 97 -19.41 -4.91 11.83
C SER A 97 -18.86 -5.29 10.47
N LEU A 98 -18.11 -6.37 10.40
CA LEU A 98 -17.61 -6.87 9.11
C LEU A 98 -18.52 -7.99 8.64
N GLU A 99 -19.46 -7.68 7.75
CA GLU A 99 -20.43 -8.63 7.23
C GLU A 99 -20.21 -8.97 5.76
N LYS A 100 -19.56 -8.06 5.02
CA LYS A 100 -19.42 -8.16 3.56
C LYS A 100 -17.95 -8.15 3.14
N PRO A 101 -17.61 -8.75 1.97
CA PRO A 101 -16.26 -8.69 1.42
C PRO A 101 -15.71 -7.27 1.30
N GLU A 102 -16.55 -6.30 0.96
CA GLU A 102 -16.20 -4.89 0.84
C GLU A 102 -15.72 -4.28 2.15
N ASP A 103 -16.26 -4.75 3.29
CA ASP A 103 -15.85 -4.26 4.61
C ASP A 103 -14.40 -4.64 4.90
N TYR A 104 -13.99 -5.88 4.57
CA TYR A 104 -12.60 -6.34 4.70
C TYR A 104 -11.65 -5.60 3.77
N ILE A 105 -12.10 -5.25 2.56
CA ILE A 105 -11.33 -4.43 1.63
C ILE A 105 -11.15 -3.02 2.20
N ASN A 106 -12.19 -2.39 2.71
CA ASN A 106 -12.09 -1.08 3.36
C ASN A 106 -11.15 -1.12 4.58
N HIS A 107 -11.17 -2.19 5.36
CA HIS A 107 -10.23 -2.37 6.46
C HIS A 107 -8.78 -2.47 5.97
N SER A 108 -8.55 -3.15 4.86
CA SER A 108 -7.22 -3.25 4.25
C SER A 108 -6.74 -1.88 3.75
N LEU A 109 -7.60 -1.10 3.10
CA LEU A 109 -7.30 0.27 2.69
C LEU A 109 -6.99 1.16 3.89
N TYR A 110 -7.81 1.09 4.95
CA TYR A 110 -7.57 1.82 6.20
C TYR A 110 -6.24 1.45 6.84
N PHE A 111 -5.93 0.15 6.91
CA PHE A 111 -4.65 -0.32 7.45
C PHE A 111 -3.46 0.25 6.67
N GLU A 112 -3.51 0.20 5.34
CA GLU A 112 -2.42 0.71 4.50
C GLU A 112 -2.29 2.23 4.63
N ALA A 113 -3.38 2.96 4.64
CA ALA A 113 -3.36 4.41 4.84
C ALA A 113 -2.77 4.79 6.21
N LYS A 114 -3.12 4.06 7.27
CA LYS A 114 -2.67 4.36 8.64
C LYS A 114 -1.24 3.92 8.93
N THR A 115 -0.73 2.88 8.28
CA THR A 115 0.57 2.27 8.60
C THR A 115 1.57 2.39 7.48
N PHE A 116 1.31 1.75 6.34
CA PHE A 116 2.20 1.69 5.19
C PHE A 116 2.48 3.08 4.60
N LEU A 117 1.43 3.86 4.38
CA LEU A 117 1.52 5.20 3.83
C LEU A 117 2.35 6.14 4.73
N HIS A 118 2.23 6.01 6.06
CA HIS A 118 3.08 6.76 6.97
C HIS A 118 4.58 6.51 6.72
N GLY A 119 4.96 5.25 6.51
CA GLY A 119 6.33 4.90 6.16
C GLY A 119 6.80 5.50 4.84
N LEU A 120 5.92 5.57 3.84
CA LEU A 120 6.20 6.19 2.55
C LEU A 120 6.47 7.70 2.71
N PHE A 121 5.65 8.39 3.50
CA PHE A 121 5.83 9.84 3.76
C PHE A 121 7.12 10.13 4.50
N VAL A 122 7.49 9.32 5.50
CA VAL A 122 8.77 9.49 6.21
C VAL A 122 9.95 9.35 5.25
N VAL A 123 9.92 8.37 4.34
CA VAL A 123 10.97 8.16 3.34
C VAL A 123 11.01 9.35 2.37
N GLU A 124 9.87 9.75 1.84
CA GLU A 124 9.77 10.85 0.87
C GLU A 124 10.25 12.17 1.48
N ASP A 125 9.76 12.51 2.67
CA ASP A 125 10.16 13.73 3.39
C ASP A 125 11.67 13.77 3.64
N LYS A 126 12.24 12.71 4.22
CA LYS A 126 13.68 12.67 4.53
C LYS A 126 14.55 12.80 3.29
N LEU A 127 14.17 12.17 2.19
CA LEU A 127 14.96 12.16 0.97
C LEU A 127 14.81 13.47 0.17
N SER A 128 13.61 14.06 0.13
CA SER A 128 13.40 15.35 -0.52
C SER A 128 14.07 16.48 0.25
N MET A 129 13.94 16.49 1.58
CA MET A 129 14.57 17.48 2.44
C MET A 129 16.11 17.42 2.41
N ALA A 130 16.70 16.24 2.21
CA ALA A 130 18.14 16.10 2.00
C ALA A 130 18.65 16.88 0.76
N HIS A 131 17.74 17.24 -0.15
CA HIS A 131 18.01 18.07 -1.34
C HIS A 131 17.37 19.46 -1.27
N SER A 132 16.93 19.91 -0.09
CA SER A 132 16.24 21.18 0.12
C SER A 132 15.00 21.34 -0.78
N LEU A 133 14.29 20.24 -1.00
CA LEU A 133 13.09 20.14 -1.81
C LEU A 133 11.90 19.82 -0.89
N GLU A 134 10.88 20.68 -0.91
CA GLU A 134 9.62 20.43 -0.19
C GLU A 134 8.68 19.60 -1.06
N SER A 135 8.30 18.43 -0.58
CA SER A 135 7.28 17.58 -1.22
C SER A 135 5.92 17.81 -0.57
N ARG A 136 4.92 18.11 -1.38
CA ARG A 136 3.53 18.25 -0.96
C ARG A 136 2.69 17.12 -1.54
N VAL A 137 1.74 16.62 -0.76
CA VAL A 137 0.93 15.44 -1.05
C VAL A 137 -0.56 15.80 -1.18
N PRO A 138 -1.02 16.27 -2.35
CA PRO A 138 -2.40 16.74 -2.53
C PRO A 138 -3.47 15.67 -2.23
N PHE A 139 -3.14 14.38 -2.41
CA PHE A 139 -4.04 13.29 -2.05
C PHE A 139 -4.37 13.22 -0.55
N MET A 140 -3.59 13.89 0.29
CA MET A 140 -3.83 13.96 1.74
C MET A 140 -4.59 15.20 2.17
N ASP A 141 -5.22 15.92 1.23
CA ASP A 141 -6.21 16.92 1.58
C ASP A 141 -7.35 16.27 2.39
N ASN A 142 -7.74 16.91 3.50
CA ASN A 142 -8.68 16.31 4.43
C ASN A 142 -10.05 16.01 3.80
N ASP A 143 -10.53 16.88 2.92
CA ASP A 143 -11.82 16.68 2.26
C ASP A 143 -11.75 15.52 1.28
N LEU A 144 -10.61 15.40 0.55
CA LEU A 144 -10.38 14.29 -0.36
C LEU A 144 -10.22 12.96 0.39
N VAL A 145 -9.51 12.95 1.51
CA VAL A 145 -9.38 11.75 2.37
C VAL A 145 -10.75 11.32 2.90
N ASN A 146 -11.54 12.27 3.43
CA ASN A 146 -12.89 11.99 3.93
C ASN A 146 -13.80 11.43 2.82
N PHE A 147 -13.75 12.03 1.64
CA PHE A 147 -14.48 11.52 0.47
C PHE A 147 -14.02 10.09 0.13
N ALA A 148 -12.71 9.87 0.02
CA ALA A 148 -12.16 8.57 -0.33
C ALA A 148 -12.53 7.49 0.69
N MET A 149 -12.53 7.80 1.99
CA MET A 149 -12.92 6.86 3.04
C MET A 149 -14.41 6.48 2.98
N GLN A 150 -15.27 7.37 2.50
CA GLN A 150 -16.71 7.12 2.36
C GLN A 150 -17.07 6.53 0.97
N CYS A 151 -16.16 6.61 0.02
CA CYS A 151 -16.38 6.13 -1.34
C CYS A 151 -16.59 4.62 -1.36
N PRO A 152 -17.69 4.10 -1.95
CA PRO A 152 -17.93 2.66 -2.07
C PRO A 152 -16.79 1.91 -2.76
N VAL A 153 -16.49 0.70 -2.31
CA VAL A 153 -15.38 -0.11 -2.81
C VAL A 153 -15.50 -0.40 -4.31
N ASN A 154 -16.71 -0.65 -4.80
CA ASN A 154 -16.97 -0.92 -6.22
C ASN A 154 -16.73 0.29 -7.15
N LEU A 155 -16.58 1.49 -6.61
CA LEU A 155 -16.12 2.67 -7.36
C LEU A 155 -14.61 2.80 -7.37
N LYS A 156 -13.92 2.14 -6.45
CA LYS A 156 -12.45 2.12 -6.37
C LYS A 156 -11.85 0.95 -7.11
N LEU A 157 -12.48 -0.23 -7.00
CA LEU A 157 -11.97 -1.52 -7.47
C LEU A 157 -12.99 -2.21 -8.37
N ASN A 158 -12.51 -2.67 -9.53
CA ASN A 158 -13.28 -3.57 -10.40
C ASN A 158 -13.03 -5.04 -10.02
N ASN A 159 -13.89 -5.93 -10.54
CA ASN A 159 -13.69 -7.39 -10.50
C ASN A 159 -13.57 -7.98 -9.08
N LEU A 160 -14.29 -7.45 -8.10
CA LEU A 160 -14.31 -7.94 -6.71
C LEU A 160 -14.61 -9.44 -6.58
N GLY A 161 -15.31 -10.05 -7.57
CA GLY A 161 -15.57 -11.49 -7.62
C GLY A 161 -14.43 -12.35 -8.19
N LYS A 162 -13.37 -11.72 -8.74
CA LYS A 162 -12.21 -12.43 -9.27
C LYS A 162 -11.04 -12.31 -8.29
N VAL A 163 -11.04 -13.14 -7.27
CA VAL A 163 -9.95 -13.17 -6.29
C VAL A 163 -8.70 -13.75 -6.94
N ILE A 164 -7.83 -12.87 -7.43
CA ILE A 164 -6.50 -13.25 -7.88
C ILE A 164 -5.58 -13.26 -6.66
N ARG A 165 -5.25 -14.46 -6.19
CA ARG A 165 -4.28 -14.66 -5.09
C ARG A 165 -2.87 -14.53 -5.65
N LEU A 166 -2.39 -13.30 -5.74
CA LEU A 166 -1.01 -13.02 -6.12
C LEU A 166 -0.15 -12.84 -4.87
N ASN A 167 0.97 -13.53 -4.85
CA ASN A 167 1.97 -13.35 -3.83
C ASN A 167 3.11 -12.49 -4.38
N GLU A 168 3.15 -11.20 -4.06
CA GLU A 168 4.25 -10.32 -4.48
C GLU A 168 5.60 -10.68 -3.83
N ASN A 169 5.63 -11.63 -2.90
CA ASN A 169 6.83 -12.10 -2.26
C ASN A 169 7.35 -13.43 -2.84
N GLU A 170 6.70 -13.98 -3.87
CA GLU A 170 7.21 -15.17 -4.57
C GLU A 170 8.52 -14.86 -5.28
N PHE A 171 9.45 -15.81 -5.18
CA PHE A 171 10.73 -15.74 -5.89
C PHE A 171 10.48 -15.85 -7.40
N GLY A 172 11.14 -15.00 -8.18
CA GLY A 172 11.05 -15.01 -9.64
C GLY A 172 11.10 -13.62 -10.24
N ARG A 173 11.01 -13.55 -11.58
CA ARG A 173 10.95 -12.26 -12.27
C ARG A 173 9.65 -11.56 -11.92
N LYS A 174 9.72 -10.41 -11.26
CA LYS A 174 8.56 -9.59 -10.90
C LYS A 174 7.64 -9.35 -12.10
N SER A 175 8.20 -9.14 -13.30
CA SER A 175 7.45 -8.96 -14.54
C SER A 175 6.57 -10.15 -14.96
N SER A 176 6.87 -11.37 -14.51
CA SER A 176 6.04 -12.56 -14.78
C SER A 176 5.00 -12.84 -13.69
N HIS A 177 5.22 -12.29 -12.48
CA HIS A 177 4.35 -12.50 -11.32
C HIS A 177 3.45 -11.30 -10.99
N TYR A 178 3.82 -10.12 -11.47
CA TYR A 178 2.99 -8.93 -11.30
C TYR A 178 1.95 -8.87 -12.40
N PHE A 179 0.73 -9.21 -12.07
CA PHE A 179 -0.42 -8.84 -12.89
C PHE A 179 -0.76 -7.36 -12.69
N GLN A 180 0.20 -6.51 -13.01
CA GLN A 180 -0.05 -5.08 -13.16
C GLN A 180 -0.96 -4.78 -14.36
N LYS A 181 -1.27 -5.82 -15.14
CA LYS A 181 -2.10 -5.75 -16.35
C LYS A 181 -3.59 -5.56 -16.07
N THR A 182 -4.03 -5.72 -14.82
CA THR A 182 -5.42 -5.44 -14.49
C THR A 182 -5.52 -3.98 -14.06
N ASN A 183 -6.24 -3.18 -14.84
CA ASN A 183 -6.62 -1.82 -14.46
C ASN A 183 -7.75 -1.82 -13.42
N ASP A 184 -7.73 -2.78 -12.47
CA ASP A 184 -8.80 -2.99 -11.50
C ASP A 184 -8.84 -1.96 -10.37
N GLY A 185 -7.77 -1.23 -10.16
CA GLY A 185 -7.67 -0.23 -9.09
C GLY A 185 -7.84 1.20 -9.55
N LYS A 186 -8.17 2.08 -8.60
CA LYS A 186 -8.31 3.54 -8.79
C LYS A 186 -9.37 3.93 -9.83
N GLN A 187 -10.47 3.18 -9.93
CA GLN A 187 -11.44 3.36 -11.01
C GLN A 187 -12.01 4.79 -11.05
N ILE A 188 -12.60 5.25 -9.97
CA ILE A 188 -13.17 6.61 -9.88
C ILE A 188 -12.14 7.70 -10.21
N LEU A 189 -10.88 7.49 -9.82
CA LEU A 189 -9.80 8.42 -10.11
C LEU A 189 -9.44 8.40 -11.60
N ARG A 190 -9.37 7.22 -12.22
CA ARG A 190 -9.14 7.06 -13.66
C ARG A 190 -10.27 7.70 -14.48
N ASP A 191 -11.52 7.43 -14.11
CA ASP A 191 -12.71 7.99 -14.77
C ASP A 191 -12.76 9.52 -14.69
N MET A 192 -12.37 10.07 -13.54
CA MET A 192 -12.29 11.51 -13.37
C MET A 192 -11.18 12.13 -14.20
N ILE A 193 -9.99 11.56 -14.14
CA ILE A 193 -8.79 12.12 -14.79
C ILE A 193 -8.84 11.97 -16.31
N SER A 194 -9.52 10.93 -16.85
CA SER A 194 -9.70 10.75 -18.31
C SER A 194 -10.35 11.92 -19.03
N ARG A 195 -11.04 12.80 -18.27
CA ARG A 195 -11.61 14.04 -18.81
C ARG A 195 -10.59 15.14 -19.06
N PHE A 196 -9.38 15.03 -18.51
CA PHE A 196 -8.36 16.07 -18.49
C PHE A 196 -7.05 15.66 -19.15
N ILE A 197 -6.77 14.36 -19.22
CA ILE A 197 -5.52 13.82 -19.78
C ILE A 197 -5.81 12.71 -20.79
N PRO A 198 -4.89 12.42 -21.73
CA PRO A 198 -5.06 11.37 -22.73
C PRO A 198 -5.30 9.98 -22.13
N ASN A 199 -6.12 9.16 -22.83
CA ASN A 199 -6.51 7.84 -22.37
C ASN A 199 -5.33 6.86 -22.24
N ASP A 200 -4.31 6.97 -23.07
CA ASP A 200 -3.10 6.15 -22.99
C ASP A 200 -2.37 6.32 -21.64
N ILE A 201 -2.52 7.47 -21.00
CA ILE A 201 -2.00 7.72 -19.63
C ILE A 201 -2.95 7.15 -18.59
N THR A 202 -4.27 7.38 -18.72
CA THR A 202 -5.25 6.91 -17.72
C THR A 202 -5.40 5.39 -17.72
N GLU A 203 -5.21 4.74 -18.86
CA GLU A 203 -5.28 3.29 -19.05
C GLU A 203 -3.92 2.59 -18.91
N ALA A 204 -2.86 3.36 -18.66
CA ALA A 204 -1.53 2.80 -18.51
C ALA A 204 -1.46 1.76 -17.39
N GLU A 205 -0.67 0.71 -17.62
CA GLU A 205 -0.42 -0.34 -16.63
C GLU A 205 0.19 0.27 -15.35
N LYS A 206 -0.23 -0.25 -14.19
CA LYS A 206 0.33 0.13 -12.89
C LYS A 206 1.83 -0.19 -12.86
N GLN A 207 2.65 0.82 -12.71
CA GLN A 207 4.09 0.67 -12.45
C GLN A 207 4.41 1.06 -11.03
N GLY A 208 5.12 0.18 -10.32
CA GLY A 208 5.64 0.49 -8.99
C GLY A 208 6.83 1.45 -9.10
N PHE A 209 6.87 2.43 -8.21
CA PHE A 209 8.06 3.30 -8.06
C PHE A 209 9.11 2.57 -7.22
N SER A 210 9.78 1.59 -7.82
CA SER A 210 10.81 0.76 -7.18
C SER A 210 12.05 0.68 -8.05
N SER A 211 13.19 0.52 -7.41
CA SER A 211 14.43 0.18 -8.10
C SER A 211 14.34 -1.23 -8.73
N PRO A 212 15.19 -1.54 -9.70
CA PRO A 212 15.23 -2.87 -10.33
C PRO A 212 15.86 -3.89 -9.37
N ASP A 213 15.27 -4.06 -8.18
CA ASP A 213 15.83 -4.87 -7.09
C ASP A 213 16.04 -6.35 -7.46
N ALA A 214 15.31 -6.83 -8.49
CA ALA A 214 15.43 -8.22 -8.95
C ALA A 214 16.62 -8.45 -9.91
N SER A 215 17.37 -7.40 -10.25
CA SER A 215 18.51 -7.46 -11.15
C SER A 215 19.87 -7.30 -10.44
N TRP A 216 19.87 -7.19 -9.12
CA TRP A 216 21.07 -7.08 -8.28
C TRP A 216 21.49 -8.44 -7.74
#